data_80c968f909854363d256cd78fb367274
#
_entry.id   80c968f909854363d256cd78fb367274
#
_cell.length_a   1.000
_cell.length_b   1.000
_cell.length_c   1.000
_cell.angle_alpha   90.00
_cell.angle_beta   90.00
_cell.angle_gamma   90.00
#
_symmetry.space_group_name_H-M   'P 1'
#
loop_
_entity.id
_entity.type
_entity.pdbx_description
1 polymer ?
#
loop_
_entity_poly.entity_id
_entity_poly.type
_entity_poly.pdbx_seq_one_letter_code
_entity_poly.pdbx_strand_id
1 'polypeptide(L)'
;MNTKNVAYVRQEMIGPTPAPLSTRSASGWIRTNLLATPKDALLTILAVAVLVWALPGMINWLFVQAAWFGTDRTFCTTAVQGGIKPNGWSGACWAFVGDRFQQFMFGRYPIDERWRPMLVAILFIALLVPILMPKLPRKGLNALLLFVGLPIVAFFLLHGGVFGLQKVETPLWGGLMVTLILSFVGIAVSLPVGILLALGRRSTMPVIRVLCVTFIEVIRGVPLITVLFMANVMLPLFLPTGWTIDNFLRALVGVAIFASAYMAEVVRGGLQAIPKGQFEGADSLGLSYWQKIRLIIMPQALKLVIPGIVNTFIGLFKDTSLVSIIGMFDLLGIVQLNFTDTTWISPVTPITGLIFAGFIFWLFCFGMSRYSAFMERHLDTNLKR
;
A
#
# COMPACT_ATOMS: atom_id res chain seq x y z
N MET A 1 -41.42 -23.23 -38.08
CA MET A 1 -41.85 -23.55 -36.71
C MET A 1 -42.04 -22.26 -35.94
N ASN A 2 -43.30 -21.88 -35.69
CA ASN A 2 -43.66 -20.66 -35.01
C ASN A 2 -43.49 -20.82 -33.48
N THR A 3 -42.42 -20.29 -32.93
CA THR A 3 -42.35 -20.09 -31.47
C THR A 3 -43.13 -18.81 -31.15
N LYS A 4 -44.41 -18.98 -30.78
CA LYS A 4 -45.18 -17.91 -30.14
C LYS A 4 -44.50 -17.55 -28.84
N ASN A 5 -43.89 -16.35 -28.78
CA ASN A 5 -43.53 -15.70 -27.50
C ASN A 5 -44.84 -15.48 -26.75
N VAL A 6 -45.21 -16.43 -25.89
CA VAL A 6 -46.32 -16.27 -24.96
C VAL A 6 -45.83 -15.35 -23.84
N ALA A 7 -46.09 -14.05 -23.98
CA ALA A 7 -45.94 -13.13 -22.86
C ALA A 7 -46.84 -13.60 -21.73
N TYR A 8 -46.26 -14.10 -20.63
CA TYR A 8 -47.03 -14.51 -19.44
C TYR A 8 -47.50 -13.25 -18.73
N VAL A 9 -48.80 -12.95 -18.93
CA VAL A 9 -49.48 -11.90 -18.15
C VAL A 9 -50.21 -12.57 -17.02
N ARG A 10 -49.79 -12.27 -15.80
CA ARG A 10 -50.44 -12.76 -14.57
C ARG A 10 -51.83 -12.10 -14.45
N GLN A 11 -52.87 -12.90 -14.29
CA GLN A 11 -54.25 -12.41 -14.15
C GLN A 11 -54.64 -12.16 -12.70
N GLU A 12 -53.87 -12.65 -11.73
CA GLU A 12 -54.13 -12.46 -10.30
C GLU A 12 -53.04 -11.63 -9.64
N MET A 13 -53.41 -10.66 -8.80
CA MET A 13 -52.49 -9.90 -7.99
C MET A 13 -51.86 -10.79 -6.91
N ILE A 14 -50.53 -10.84 -6.85
CA ILE A 14 -49.88 -11.53 -5.74
C ILE A 14 -50.01 -10.65 -4.51
N GLY A 15 -50.49 -11.26 -3.40
CA GLY A 15 -50.49 -10.60 -2.11
C GLY A 15 -49.06 -10.11 -1.73
N PRO A 16 -48.95 -9.05 -0.92
CA PRO A 16 -47.65 -8.53 -0.52
C PRO A 16 -46.85 -9.62 0.19
N THR A 17 -45.72 -10.03 -0.42
CA THR A 17 -44.81 -10.94 0.24
C THR A 17 -44.04 -10.18 1.31
N PRO A 18 -43.90 -10.72 2.54
CA PRO A 18 -43.11 -10.05 3.57
C PRO A 18 -41.69 -9.89 3.11
N ALA A 19 -41.08 -8.72 3.41
CA ALA A 19 -39.70 -8.46 3.08
C ALA A 19 -38.76 -9.53 3.68
N PRO A 20 -37.68 -9.93 2.97
CA PRO A 20 -36.74 -10.93 3.46
C PRO A 20 -36.28 -10.62 4.88
N LEU A 21 -36.22 -11.61 5.75
CA LEU A 21 -35.76 -11.48 7.15
C LEU A 21 -34.42 -10.83 7.31
N SER A 22 -33.53 -11.00 6.32
CA SER A 22 -32.18 -10.41 6.26
C SER A 22 -32.15 -8.87 6.26
N THR A 23 -33.25 -8.22 5.91
CA THR A 23 -33.30 -6.75 5.82
C THR A 23 -33.85 -6.09 7.09
N ARG A 24 -34.30 -6.84 8.09
CA ARG A 24 -35.05 -6.28 9.22
C ARG A 24 -34.48 -6.50 10.62
N SER A 25 -33.58 -7.46 10.84
CA SER A 25 -33.01 -7.67 12.18
C SER A 25 -31.62 -8.32 12.13
N ALA A 26 -30.83 -8.04 13.17
CA ALA A 26 -29.50 -8.66 13.35
C ALA A 26 -29.64 -10.21 13.45
N SER A 27 -30.65 -10.72 14.09
CA SER A 27 -30.93 -12.16 14.19
C SER A 27 -31.26 -12.80 12.84
N GLY A 28 -32.04 -12.11 11.97
CA GLY A 28 -32.28 -12.56 10.60
C GLY A 28 -30.98 -12.61 9.77
N TRP A 29 -30.12 -11.59 9.89
CA TRP A 29 -28.84 -11.57 9.21
C TRP A 29 -27.93 -12.72 9.67
N ILE A 30 -27.83 -12.97 10.98
CA ILE A 30 -27.06 -14.10 11.54
C ILE A 30 -27.57 -15.42 10.97
N ARG A 31 -28.88 -15.63 11.00
CA ARG A 31 -29.48 -16.88 10.53
C ARG A 31 -29.25 -17.11 9.04
N THR A 32 -29.33 -16.07 8.21
CA THR A 32 -29.17 -16.21 6.75
C THR A 32 -27.71 -16.24 6.28
N ASN A 33 -26.78 -15.65 7.03
CA ASN A 33 -25.37 -15.53 6.58
C ASN A 33 -24.40 -16.43 7.37
N LEU A 34 -24.71 -16.72 8.64
CA LEU A 34 -23.81 -17.50 9.50
C LEU A 34 -24.34 -18.90 9.82
N LEU A 35 -25.67 -19.11 9.75
CA LEU A 35 -26.33 -20.36 10.14
C LEU A 35 -27.26 -20.88 9.02
N ALA A 36 -27.02 -20.50 7.75
CA ALA A 36 -27.91 -20.82 6.64
C ALA A 36 -27.96 -22.34 6.36
N THR A 37 -26.82 -23.02 6.43
CA THR A 37 -26.71 -24.46 6.26
C THR A 37 -26.00 -25.10 7.46
N PRO A 38 -26.13 -26.44 7.68
CA PRO A 38 -25.41 -27.14 8.74
C PRO A 38 -23.88 -26.96 8.63
N LYS A 39 -23.37 -26.83 7.40
CA LYS A 39 -21.93 -26.58 7.15
C LYS A 39 -21.54 -25.16 7.59
N ASP A 40 -22.34 -24.16 7.25
CA ASP A 40 -22.08 -22.76 7.65
C ASP A 40 -22.16 -22.61 9.18
N ALA A 41 -23.12 -23.30 9.81
CA ALA A 41 -23.23 -23.32 11.27
C ALA A 41 -21.99 -23.94 11.93
N LEU A 42 -21.51 -25.09 11.41
CA LEU A 42 -20.30 -25.74 11.92
C LEU A 42 -19.07 -24.84 11.77
N LEU A 43 -18.87 -24.24 10.60
CA LEU A 43 -17.74 -23.33 10.33
C LEU A 43 -17.83 -22.08 11.24
N THR A 44 -19.01 -21.55 11.44
CA THR A 44 -19.23 -20.38 12.34
C THR A 44 -18.91 -20.74 13.78
N ILE A 45 -19.39 -21.88 14.29
CA ILE A 45 -19.11 -22.35 15.65
C ILE A 45 -17.61 -22.55 15.83
N LEU A 46 -16.93 -23.20 14.87
CA LEU A 46 -15.50 -23.42 14.92
C LEU A 46 -14.73 -22.09 14.92
N ALA A 47 -15.09 -21.16 14.05
CA ALA A 47 -14.47 -19.83 14.01
C ALA A 47 -14.66 -19.06 15.32
N VAL A 48 -15.88 -19.06 15.89
CA VAL A 48 -16.16 -18.43 17.17
C VAL A 48 -15.40 -19.11 18.30
N ALA A 49 -15.32 -20.43 18.33
CA ALA A 49 -14.54 -21.17 19.33
C ALA A 49 -13.05 -20.79 19.28
N VAL A 50 -12.45 -20.70 18.09
CA VAL A 50 -11.06 -20.25 17.92
C VAL A 50 -10.87 -18.81 18.41
N LEU A 51 -11.82 -17.92 18.09
CA LEU A 51 -11.74 -16.52 18.54
C LEU A 51 -11.86 -16.41 20.06
N VAL A 52 -12.82 -17.12 20.69
CA VAL A 52 -13.01 -17.13 22.13
C VAL A 52 -11.80 -17.73 22.85
N TRP A 53 -11.14 -18.69 22.27
CA TRP A 53 -9.92 -19.28 22.81
C TRP A 53 -8.71 -18.35 22.67
N ALA A 54 -8.51 -17.74 21.52
CA ALA A 54 -7.30 -16.96 21.21
C ALA A 54 -7.35 -15.50 21.72
N LEU A 55 -8.52 -14.82 21.56
CA LEU A 55 -8.63 -13.39 21.85
C LEU A 55 -8.34 -13.02 23.32
N PRO A 56 -8.83 -13.75 24.34
CA PRO A 56 -8.54 -13.39 25.72
C PRO A 56 -7.03 -13.42 26.04
N GLY A 57 -6.32 -14.44 25.53
CA GLY A 57 -4.87 -14.54 25.69
C GLY A 57 -4.13 -13.39 25.01
N MET A 58 -4.52 -13.05 23.79
CA MET A 58 -3.95 -11.93 23.03
C MET A 58 -4.23 -10.58 23.74
N ILE A 59 -5.45 -10.33 24.17
CA ILE A 59 -5.82 -9.09 24.87
C ILE A 59 -5.07 -8.97 26.18
N ASN A 60 -5.00 -10.07 26.93
CA ASN A 60 -4.25 -10.10 28.19
C ASN A 60 -2.77 -9.77 27.97
N TRP A 61 -2.14 -10.38 26.97
CA TRP A 61 -0.73 -10.15 26.64
C TRP A 61 -0.49 -8.72 26.12
N LEU A 62 -1.34 -8.22 25.21
CA LEU A 62 -1.16 -6.92 24.57
C LEU A 62 -1.45 -5.74 25.50
N PHE A 63 -2.41 -5.86 26.41
CA PHE A 63 -2.94 -4.72 27.15
C PHE A 63 -2.90 -4.90 28.68
N VAL A 64 -3.34 -6.05 29.21
CA VAL A 64 -3.52 -6.22 30.67
C VAL A 64 -2.18 -6.44 31.35
N GLN A 65 -1.37 -7.35 30.85
CA GLN A 65 -0.04 -7.64 31.39
C GLN A 65 1.07 -6.78 30.77
N ALA A 66 0.74 -5.91 29.84
CA ALA A 66 1.73 -5.10 29.15
C ALA A 66 2.48 -4.13 30.05
N ALA A 67 3.77 -3.94 29.76
CA ALA A 67 4.59 -2.89 30.37
C ALA A 67 4.46 -1.62 29.50
N TRP A 68 3.71 -0.63 30.01
CA TRP A 68 3.42 0.61 29.28
C TRP A 68 4.49 1.69 29.51
N PHE A 69 5.13 1.67 30.68
CA PHE A 69 6.12 2.66 31.10
C PHE A 69 7.37 1.96 31.58
N GLY A 70 8.52 2.59 31.34
CA GLY A 70 9.84 2.08 31.75
C GLY A 70 10.94 2.79 30.97
N THR A 71 12.15 2.75 31.50
CA THR A 71 13.33 3.40 30.92
C THR A 71 14.33 2.41 30.32
N ASP A 72 14.20 1.13 30.68
CA ASP A 72 15.09 0.08 30.20
C ASP A 72 14.41 -1.31 30.22
N ARG A 73 15.18 -2.35 29.87
CA ARG A 73 14.71 -3.73 29.79
C ARG A 73 14.21 -4.30 31.11
N THR A 74 14.62 -3.76 32.26
CA THR A 74 14.24 -4.32 33.57
C THR A 74 12.72 -4.26 33.78
N PHE A 75 12.05 -3.27 33.21
CA PHE A 75 10.58 -3.15 33.21
C PHE A 75 9.88 -4.20 32.36
N CYS A 76 10.59 -4.86 31.46
CA CYS A 76 10.05 -5.84 30.49
C CYS A 76 10.68 -7.24 30.66
N THR A 77 11.36 -7.50 31.80
CA THR A 77 11.98 -8.77 32.11
C THR A 77 11.57 -9.24 33.49
N THR A 78 11.60 -10.57 33.69
CA THR A 78 11.32 -11.20 35.01
C THR A 78 12.50 -11.09 35.93
N ALA A 79 12.29 -11.33 37.26
CA ALA A 79 13.34 -11.32 38.28
C ALA A 79 14.49 -12.29 37.95
N VAL A 80 14.19 -13.46 37.39
CA VAL A 80 15.22 -14.44 36.93
C VAL A 80 16.05 -13.89 35.77
N GLN A 81 15.50 -12.99 34.96
CA GLN A 81 16.16 -12.34 33.83
C GLN A 81 16.83 -11.01 34.20
N GLY A 82 16.86 -10.68 35.51
CA GLY A 82 17.42 -9.44 36.04
C GLY A 82 16.48 -8.23 35.99
N GLY A 83 15.17 -8.46 35.94
CA GLY A 83 14.15 -7.39 35.88
C GLY A 83 13.28 -7.34 37.14
N ILE A 84 12.24 -6.52 37.10
CA ILE A 84 11.31 -6.26 38.20
C ILE A 84 9.99 -7.03 38.10
N LYS A 85 9.74 -7.73 36.98
CA LYS A 85 8.49 -8.46 36.81
C LYS A 85 8.53 -9.82 37.56
N PRO A 86 7.36 -10.30 38.00
CA PRO A 86 7.28 -11.60 38.66
C PRO A 86 7.67 -12.74 37.72
N ASN A 87 8.16 -13.85 38.26
CA ASN A 87 8.49 -15.02 37.46
C ASN A 87 7.26 -15.56 36.76
N GLY A 88 7.42 -15.93 35.48
CA GLY A 88 6.31 -16.35 34.62
C GLY A 88 5.53 -15.20 33.96
N TRP A 89 5.91 -13.95 34.24
CA TRP A 89 5.31 -12.82 33.49
C TRP A 89 5.63 -12.89 32.00
N SER A 90 4.59 -12.67 31.18
CA SER A 90 4.69 -12.54 29.73
C SER A 90 3.68 -11.49 29.29
N GLY A 91 4.15 -10.33 28.93
CA GLY A 91 3.32 -9.22 28.43
C GLY A 91 4.07 -8.37 27.39
N ALA A 92 3.35 -7.60 26.59
CA ALA A 92 3.96 -6.70 25.61
C ALA A 92 4.78 -5.60 26.31
N CYS A 93 5.90 -5.22 25.70
CA CYS A 93 6.77 -4.15 26.20
C CYS A 93 6.52 -2.84 25.41
N TRP A 94 5.41 -2.15 25.68
CA TRP A 94 5.09 -0.89 25.00
C TRP A 94 6.00 0.26 25.43
N ALA A 95 6.63 0.17 26.59
CA ALA A 95 7.67 1.12 27.03
C ALA A 95 8.81 1.22 26.01
N PHE A 96 9.27 0.07 25.47
CA PHE A 96 10.25 0.02 24.37
C PHE A 96 9.78 0.80 23.13
N VAL A 97 8.52 0.59 22.73
CA VAL A 97 7.95 1.28 21.56
C VAL A 97 7.85 2.78 21.82
N GLY A 98 7.47 3.18 23.03
CA GLY A 98 7.39 4.59 23.42
C GLY A 98 8.74 5.29 23.37
N ASP A 99 9.78 4.68 23.95
CA ASP A 99 11.15 5.21 24.00
C ASP A 99 11.75 5.33 22.58
N ARG A 100 11.57 4.29 21.75
CA ARG A 100 12.13 4.23 20.40
C ARG A 100 11.21 4.78 19.32
N PHE A 101 10.04 5.34 19.68
CA PHE A 101 9.02 5.79 18.72
C PHE A 101 9.56 6.75 17.66
N GLN A 102 10.34 7.74 18.07
CA GLN A 102 10.92 8.69 17.14
C GLN A 102 11.93 8.05 16.17
N GLN A 103 12.67 7.04 16.65
CA GLN A 103 13.57 6.27 15.81
C GLN A 103 12.80 5.39 14.82
N PHE A 104 11.66 4.83 15.22
CA PHE A 104 10.77 4.09 14.31
C PHE A 104 10.15 4.98 13.23
N MET A 105 9.94 6.26 13.55
CA MET A 105 9.41 7.22 12.55
C MET A 105 10.48 7.71 11.58
N PHE A 106 11.68 8.07 12.07
CA PHE A 106 12.68 8.80 11.29
C PHE A 106 14.01 8.06 11.11
N GLY A 107 14.15 6.86 11.65
CA GLY A 107 15.40 6.10 11.62
C GLY A 107 16.48 6.77 12.47
N ARG A 108 17.67 6.91 11.88
CA ARG A 108 18.84 7.56 12.51
C ARG A 108 18.97 9.05 12.14
N TYR A 109 17.92 9.65 11.61
CA TYR A 109 17.90 11.07 11.25
C TYR A 109 18.21 11.94 12.48
N PRO A 110 19.12 12.96 12.36
CA PRO A 110 19.54 13.79 13.49
C PRO A 110 18.35 14.43 14.22
N ILE A 111 18.39 14.41 15.54
CA ILE A 111 17.26 14.82 16.40
C ILE A 111 16.90 16.29 16.14
N ASP A 112 17.91 17.16 16.07
CA ASP A 112 17.73 18.61 15.86
C ASP A 112 17.14 18.95 14.49
N GLU A 113 17.26 18.03 13.53
CA GLU A 113 16.81 18.24 12.15
C GLU A 113 15.47 17.52 11.81
N ARG A 114 14.86 16.82 12.77
CA ARG A 114 13.60 16.08 12.57
C ARG A 114 12.40 16.93 12.20
N TRP A 115 12.48 18.23 12.40
CA TRP A 115 11.48 19.17 11.93
C TRP A 115 11.30 19.13 10.39
N ARG A 116 12.38 18.79 9.63
CA ARG A 116 12.36 18.70 8.17
C ARG A 116 11.46 17.58 7.65
N PRO A 117 11.65 16.31 8.06
CA PRO A 117 10.72 15.25 7.65
C PRO A 117 9.31 15.46 8.18
N MET A 118 9.12 16.09 9.36
CA MET A 118 7.79 16.48 9.83
C MET A 118 7.13 17.49 8.91
N LEU A 119 7.85 18.52 8.46
CA LEU A 119 7.35 19.51 7.52
C LEU A 119 6.98 18.86 6.17
N VAL A 120 7.82 17.96 5.65
CA VAL A 120 7.51 17.20 4.43
C VAL A 120 6.24 16.38 4.60
N ALA A 121 6.07 15.71 5.74
CA ALA A 121 4.86 14.94 6.02
C ALA A 121 3.59 15.84 6.09
N ILE A 122 3.68 16.99 6.71
CA ILE A 122 2.59 17.98 6.75
C ILE A 122 2.24 18.46 5.34
N LEU A 123 3.23 18.84 4.54
CA LEU A 123 3.03 19.26 3.15
C LEU A 123 2.42 18.15 2.30
N PHE A 124 2.88 16.91 2.49
CA PHE A 124 2.32 15.74 1.83
C PHE A 124 0.83 15.57 2.15
N ILE A 125 0.46 15.61 3.43
CA ILE A 125 -0.94 15.50 3.86
C ILE A 125 -1.77 16.67 3.33
N ALA A 126 -1.25 17.90 3.41
CA ALA A 126 -1.94 19.10 2.93
C ALA A 126 -2.23 19.06 1.42
N LEU A 127 -1.35 18.46 0.62
CA LEU A 127 -1.55 18.30 -0.82
C LEU A 127 -2.39 17.05 -1.18
N LEU A 128 -2.25 15.96 -0.41
CA LEU A 128 -2.96 14.71 -0.65
C LEU A 128 -4.45 14.81 -0.32
N VAL A 129 -4.80 15.40 0.82
CA VAL A 129 -6.20 15.47 1.29
C VAL A 129 -7.14 16.12 0.26
N PRO A 130 -6.81 17.27 -0.39
CA PRO A 130 -7.65 17.83 -1.42
C PRO A 130 -7.83 16.94 -2.67
N ILE A 131 -6.84 16.12 -3.00
CA ILE A 131 -6.94 15.18 -4.13
C ILE A 131 -7.92 14.05 -3.80
N LEU A 132 -7.87 13.53 -2.57
CA LEU A 132 -8.72 12.44 -2.11
C LEU A 132 -10.18 12.86 -1.92
N MET A 133 -10.45 14.15 -1.64
CA MET A 133 -11.80 14.66 -1.44
C MET A 133 -12.46 15.03 -2.77
N PRO A 134 -13.61 14.40 -3.17
CA PRO A 134 -14.25 14.66 -4.46
C PRO A 134 -14.72 16.11 -4.64
N LYS A 135 -15.08 16.80 -3.57
CA LYS A 135 -15.71 18.13 -3.58
C LYS A 135 -14.74 19.30 -3.69
N LEU A 136 -13.43 19.10 -3.44
CA LEU A 136 -12.47 20.19 -3.42
C LEU A 136 -12.00 20.58 -4.84
N PRO A 137 -11.84 21.90 -5.11
CA PRO A 137 -11.40 22.40 -6.42
C PRO A 137 -9.89 22.24 -6.63
N ARG A 138 -9.41 22.56 -7.85
CA ARG A 138 -7.98 22.64 -8.22
C ARG A 138 -7.20 21.33 -8.08
N LYS A 139 -7.83 20.19 -8.25
CA LYS A 139 -7.18 18.86 -8.15
C LYS A 139 -5.95 18.71 -9.03
N GLY A 140 -5.98 19.26 -10.25
CA GLY A 140 -4.82 19.20 -11.16
C GLY A 140 -3.60 19.95 -10.63
N LEU A 141 -3.79 21.13 -10.02
CA LEU A 141 -2.70 21.88 -9.40
C LEU A 141 -2.15 21.15 -8.18
N ASN A 142 -3.02 20.65 -7.31
CA ASN A 142 -2.59 19.85 -6.15
C ASN A 142 -1.87 18.57 -6.55
N ALA A 143 -2.31 17.90 -7.61
CA ALA A 143 -1.61 16.74 -8.15
C ALA A 143 -0.22 17.12 -8.71
N LEU A 144 -0.12 18.21 -9.48
CA LEU A 144 1.17 18.69 -9.97
C LEU A 144 2.12 19.03 -8.81
N LEU A 145 1.63 19.73 -7.79
CA LEU A 145 2.43 20.07 -6.61
C LEU A 145 2.81 18.83 -5.81
N LEU A 146 1.92 17.84 -5.67
CA LEU A 146 2.21 16.60 -4.94
C LEU A 146 3.21 15.71 -5.67
N PHE A 147 3.05 15.51 -6.99
CA PHE A 147 3.86 14.53 -7.73
C PHE A 147 5.14 15.12 -8.34
N VAL A 148 5.25 16.43 -8.48
CA VAL A 148 6.44 17.11 -9.03
C VAL A 148 7.05 18.07 -8.02
N GLY A 149 6.26 18.98 -7.46
CA GLY A 149 6.76 20.00 -6.54
C GLY A 149 7.29 19.41 -5.24
N LEU A 150 6.50 18.57 -4.59
CA LEU A 150 6.86 17.99 -3.29
C LEU A 150 8.11 17.10 -3.34
N PRO A 151 8.32 16.19 -4.31
CA PRO A 151 9.57 15.43 -4.39
C PRO A 151 10.81 16.31 -4.48
N ILE A 152 10.75 17.41 -5.24
CA ILE A 152 11.86 18.36 -5.38
C ILE A 152 12.13 19.06 -4.04
N VAL A 153 11.07 19.61 -3.43
CA VAL A 153 11.18 20.29 -2.12
C VAL A 153 11.65 19.31 -1.05
N ALA A 154 11.09 18.09 -1.01
CA ALA A 154 11.44 17.07 -0.04
C ALA A 154 12.91 16.63 -0.18
N PHE A 155 13.42 16.48 -1.41
CA PHE A 155 14.81 16.14 -1.63
C PHE A 155 15.75 17.20 -1.00
N PHE A 156 15.55 18.48 -1.32
CA PHE A 156 16.38 19.56 -0.77
C PHE A 156 16.23 19.71 0.74
N LEU A 157 15.01 19.53 1.26
CA LEU A 157 14.75 19.65 2.68
C LEU A 157 15.36 18.51 3.49
N LEU A 158 15.19 17.27 3.04
CA LEU A 158 15.64 16.08 3.75
C LEU A 158 17.15 15.85 3.61
N HIS A 159 17.72 16.08 2.43
CA HIS A 159 19.16 15.92 2.21
C HIS A 159 19.97 17.12 2.75
N GLY A 160 19.42 18.33 2.63
CA GLY A 160 20.13 19.57 3.02
C GLY A 160 21.33 19.88 2.11
N GLY A 161 22.33 20.54 2.66
CA GLY A 161 23.53 20.95 1.94
C GLY A 161 23.39 22.24 1.12
N VAL A 162 22.18 22.77 1.03
CA VAL A 162 21.84 24.06 0.37
C VAL A 162 20.98 24.92 1.30
N PHE A 163 20.89 26.20 1.00
CA PHE A 163 20.09 27.17 1.79
C PHE A 163 20.46 27.24 3.29
N GLY A 164 21.73 26.94 3.63
CA GLY A 164 22.18 26.92 5.02
C GLY A 164 21.73 25.70 5.83
N LEU A 165 21.07 24.73 5.21
CA LEU A 165 20.66 23.50 5.87
C LEU A 165 21.84 22.53 6.00
N GLN A 166 21.99 21.92 7.18
CA GLN A 166 23.00 20.90 7.41
C GLN A 166 22.74 19.67 6.51
N LYS A 167 23.81 19.14 5.87
CA LYS A 167 23.68 17.94 5.05
C LYS A 167 23.40 16.72 5.90
N VAL A 168 22.35 15.97 5.56
CA VAL A 168 21.99 14.68 6.17
C VAL A 168 22.05 13.60 5.10
N GLU A 169 23.00 12.69 5.24
CA GLU A 169 23.22 11.62 4.26
C GLU A 169 22.11 10.56 4.34
N THR A 170 21.77 9.97 3.21
CA THR A 170 20.69 8.99 3.06
C THR A 170 20.85 7.71 3.90
N PRO A 171 22.07 7.23 4.24
CA PRO A 171 22.24 6.12 5.20
C PRO A 171 21.71 6.39 6.62
N LEU A 172 21.48 7.66 6.97
CA LEU A 172 20.86 8.07 8.22
C LEU A 172 19.32 8.07 8.16
N TRP A 173 18.77 8.02 6.95
CA TRP A 173 17.32 7.97 6.75
C TRP A 173 16.81 6.58 7.12
N GLY A 174 15.61 6.51 7.67
CA GLY A 174 15.06 5.20 8.05
C GLY A 174 13.63 5.30 8.59
N GLY A 175 13.15 4.16 9.08
CA GLY A 175 11.85 4.06 9.70
C GLY A 175 10.70 4.30 8.73
N LEU A 176 9.56 4.74 9.26
CA LEU A 176 8.35 5.02 8.49
C LEU A 176 8.59 6.07 7.39
N MET A 177 9.48 7.03 7.62
CA MET A 177 9.85 8.04 6.62
C MET A 177 10.36 7.38 5.32
N VAL A 178 11.29 6.43 5.40
CA VAL A 178 11.81 5.71 4.22
C VAL A 178 10.73 4.85 3.58
N THR A 179 9.92 4.14 4.37
CA THR A 179 8.76 3.38 3.88
C THR A 179 7.84 4.25 3.04
N LEU A 180 7.49 5.44 3.54
CA LEU A 180 6.59 6.37 2.85
C LEU A 180 7.21 6.97 1.59
N ILE A 181 8.49 7.34 1.60
CA ILE A 181 9.17 7.91 0.42
C ILE A 181 9.28 6.85 -0.69
N LEU A 182 9.73 5.63 -0.37
CA LEU A 182 9.85 4.54 -1.33
C LEU A 182 8.49 4.20 -1.96
N SER A 183 7.46 4.08 -1.12
CA SER A 183 6.10 3.79 -1.58
C SER A 183 5.56 4.90 -2.45
N PHE A 184 5.69 6.16 -2.02
CA PHE A 184 5.18 7.30 -2.76
C PHE A 184 5.83 7.44 -4.13
N VAL A 185 7.16 7.36 -4.21
CA VAL A 185 7.88 7.46 -5.49
C VAL A 185 7.56 6.26 -6.38
N GLY A 186 7.55 5.06 -5.82
CA GLY A 186 7.16 3.86 -6.56
C GLY A 186 5.74 3.95 -7.13
N ILE A 187 4.76 4.42 -6.36
CA ILE A 187 3.38 4.65 -6.79
C ILE A 187 3.32 5.74 -7.87
N ALA A 188 3.98 6.88 -7.63
CA ALA A 188 3.95 8.03 -8.52
C ALA A 188 4.53 7.71 -9.92
N VAL A 189 5.61 6.91 -9.96
CA VAL A 189 6.28 6.53 -11.20
C VAL A 189 5.59 5.34 -11.88
N SER A 190 5.11 4.36 -11.10
CA SER A 190 4.57 3.12 -11.66
C SER A 190 3.31 3.32 -12.51
N LEU A 191 2.43 4.27 -12.15
CA LEU A 191 1.20 4.49 -12.90
C LEU A 191 1.46 5.07 -14.31
N PRO A 192 2.17 6.20 -14.47
CA PRO A 192 2.44 6.73 -15.82
C PRO A 192 3.31 5.81 -16.66
N VAL A 193 4.37 5.22 -16.09
CA VAL A 193 5.23 4.28 -16.81
C VAL A 193 4.48 2.99 -17.15
N GLY A 194 3.66 2.47 -16.23
CA GLY A 194 2.80 1.32 -16.47
C GLY A 194 1.78 1.55 -17.59
N ILE A 195 1.18 2.74 -17.67
CA ILE A 195 0.29 3.13 -18.79
C ILE A 195 1.07 3.10 -20.10
N LEU A 196 2.25 3.72 -20.16
CA LEU A 196 3.07 3.74 -21.38
C LEU A 196 3.49 2.34 -21.81
N LEU A 197 3.91 1.49 -20.90
CA LEU A 197 4.27 0.09 -21.17
C LEU A 197 3.06 -0.73 -21.67
N ALA A 198 1.88 -0.55 -21.06
CA ALA A 198 0.65 -1.22 -21.48
C ALA A 198 0.21 -0.81 -22.90
N LEU A 199 0.35 0.47 -23.23
CA LEU A 199 0.09 0.98 -24.59
C LEU A 199 1.15 0.48 -25.57
N GLY A 200 2.43 0.50 -25.19
CA GLY A 200 3.53 -0.01 -26.01
C GLY A 200 3.38 -1.50 -26.34
N ARG A 201 2.93 -2.32 -25.37
CA ARG A 201 2.62 -3.75 -25.57
C ARG A 201 1.51 -3.96 -26.62
N ARG A 202 0.60 -3.01 -26.81
CA ARG A 202 -0.48 -3.03 -27.82
C ARG A 202 -0.14 -2.31 -29.11
N SER A 203 1.07 -1.75 -29.23
CA SER A 203 1.51 -1.02 -30.41
C SER A 203 1.55 -1.92 -31.64
N THR A 204 1.23 -1.33 -32.80
CA THR A 204 1.41 -1.94 -34.12
C THR A 204 2.87 -1.95 -34.56
N MET A 205 3.72 -1.12 -33.94
CA MET A 205 5.16 -1.08 -34.20
C MET A 205 5.87 -2.27 -33.54
N PRO A 206 6.44 -3.21 -34.31
CA PRO A 206 6.95 -4.46 -33.75
C PRO A 206 8.09 -4.26 -32.74
N VAL A 207 8.99 -3.31 -32.97
CA VAL A 207 10.12 -3.04 -32.06
C VAL A 207 9.62 -2.57 -30.69
N ILE A 208 8.72 -1.58 -30.66
CA ILE A 208 8.15 -1.05 -29.40
C ILE A 208 7.41 -2.17 -28.67
N ARG A 209 6.62 -2.95 -29.38
CA ARG A 209 5.85 -4.06 -28.81
C ARG A 209 6.78 -5.09 -28.15
N VAL A 210 7.84 -5.53 -28.89
CA VAL A 210 8.78 -6.52 -28.38
C VAL A 210 9.50 -6.00 -27.15
N LEU A 211 10.03 -4.77 -27.18
CA LEU A 211 10.71 -4.17 -26.01
C LEU A 211 9.80 -4.09 -24.80
N CYS A 212 8.56 -3.60 -24.97
CA CYS A 212 7.62 -3.50 -23.83
C CYS A 212 7.22 -4.87 -23.30
N VAL A 213 6.95 -5.85 -24.16
CA VAL A 213 6.61 -7.22 -23.77
C VAL A 213 7.78 -7.84 -23.00
N THR A 214 8.98 -7.81 -23.55
CA THR A 214 10.18 -8.37 -22.93
C THR A 214 10.43 -7.75 -21.57
N PHE A 215 10.38 -6.42 -21.48
CA PHE A 215 10.54 -5.71 -20.21
C PHE A 215 9.54 -6.16 -19.15
N ILE A 216 8.24 -6.17 -19.51
CA ILE A 216 7.17 -6.55 -18.57
C ILE A 216 7.35 -8.00 -18.10
N GLU A 217 7.56 -8.94 -19.03
CA GLU A 217 7.67 -10.37 -18.70
C GLU A 217 8.93 -10.67 -17.89
N VAL A 218 10.07 -10.09 -18.25
CA VAL A 218 11.34 -10.28 -17.50
C VAL A 218 11.23 -9.75 -16.09
N ILE A 219 10.76 -8.49 -15.91
CA ILE A 219 10.68 -7.88 -14.58
C ILE A 219 9.65 -8.59 -13.69
N ARG A 220 8.54 -9.05 -14.26
CA ARG A 220 7.51 -9.82 -13.50
C ARG A 220 7.92 -11.26 -13.23
N GLY A 221 8.81 -11.82 -14.03
CA GLY A 221 9.35 -13.17 -13.83
C GLY A 221 10.41 -13.26 -12.73
N VAL A 222 10.91 -12.12 -12.24
CA VAL A 222 11.99 -12.06 -11.24
C VAL A 222 11.45 -11.52 -9.92
N PRO A 223 11.82 -12.09 -8.75
CA PRO A 223 11.44 -11.55 -7.44
C PRO A 223 11.96 -10.12 -7.24
N LEU A 224 11.19 -9.26 -6.54
CA LEU A 224 11.60 -7.88 -6.24
C LEU A 224 12.97 -7.81 -5.55
N ILE A 225 13.25 -8.75 -4.65
CA ILE A 225 14.54 -8.82 -3.95
C ILE A 225 15.72 -8.90 -4.94
N THR A 226 15.59 -9.69 -6.00
CA THR A 226 16.61 -9.81 -7.05
C THR A 226 16.76 -8.51 -7.82
N VAL A 227 15.65 -7.84 -8.15
CA VAL A 227 15.66 -6.53 -8.83
C VAL A 227 16.35 -5.49 -7.96
N LEU A 228 16.08 -5.46 -6.65
CA LEU A 228 16.77 -4.55 -5.71
C LEU A 228 18.27 -4.85 -5.63
N PHE A 229 18.66 -6.12 -5.59
CA PHE A 229 20.07 -6.51 -5.62
C PHE A 229 20.76 -6.08 -6.92
N MET A 230 20.09 -6.32 -8.05
CA MET A 230 20.62 -5.88 -9.37
C MET A 230 20.76 -4.35 -9.42
N ALA A 231 19.76 -3.60 -8.95
CA ALA A 231 19.81 -2.15 -8.90
C ALA A 231 20.93 -1.65 -7.97
N ASN A 232 21.16 -2.31 -6.84
CA ASN A 232 22.15 -1.87 -5.86
C ASN A 232 23.59 -2.25 -6.24
N VAL A 233 23.82 -3.46 -6.75
CA VAL A 233 25.15 -4.02 -7.01
C VAL A 233 25.56 -3.85 -8.47
N MET A 234 24.64 -4.14 -9.40
CA MET A 234 25.00 -4.15 -10.84
C MET A 234 24.91 -2.77 -11.48
N LEU A 235 23.96 -1.91 -11.09
CA LEU A 235 23.82 -0.59 -11.71
C LEU A 235 25.10 0.25 -11.63
N PRO A 236 25.86 0.28 -10.52
CA PRO A 236 27.14 0.99 -10.46
C PRO A 236 28.19 0.48 -11.46
N LEU A 237 28.17 -0.80 -11.83
CA LEU A 237 29.13 -1.38 -12.78
C LEU A 237 28.96 -0.86 -14.21
N PHE A 238 27.78 -0.35 -14.55
CA PHE A 238 27.50 0.24 -15.86
C PHE A 238 27.77 1.76 -15.90
N LEU A 239 28.18 2.35 -14.77
CA LEU A 239 28.47 3.78 -14.71
C LEU A 239 29.93 4.05 -15.10
N PRO A 240 30.21 5.21 -15.71
CA PRO A 240 31.59 5.65 -15.93
C PRO A 240 32.40 5.73 -14.64
N THR A 241 33.68 5.50 -14.71
CA THR A 241 34.59 5.60 -13.57
C THR A 241 34.48 6.97 -12.89
N GLY A 242 34.32 6.97 -11.58
CA GLY A 242 34.13 8.19 -10.78
C GLY A 242 32.68 8.63 -10.56
N TRP A 243 31.69 7.99 -11.21
CA TRP A 243 30.27 8.26 -10.95
C TRP A 243 29.75 7.31 -9.89
N THR A 244 29.17 7.84 -8.83
CA THR A 244 28.51 7.06 -7.79
C THR A 244 27.07 7.52 -7.66
N ILE A 245 26.14 6.58 -7.79
CA ILE A 245 24.73 6.84 -7.49
C ILE A 245 24.49 6.40 -6.05
N ASP A 246 23.80 7.24 -5.30
CA ASP A 246 23.38 6.97 -3.92
C ASP A 246 22.55 5.68 -3.81
N ASN A 247 22.75 4.89 -2.75
CA ASN A 247 22.04 3.63 -2.53
C ASN A 247 20.52 3.81 -2.47
N PHE A 248 20.06 4.92 -1.88
CA PHE A 248 18.65 5.23 -1.79
C PHE A 248 18.03 5.46 -3.18
N LEU A 249 18.72 6.20 -4.03
CA LEU A 249 18.28 6.43 -5.41
C LEU A 249 18.23 5.13 -6.22
N ARG A 250 19.22 4.23 -6.03
CA ARG A 250 19.22 2.91 -6.68
C ARG A 250 18.02 2.07 -6.25
N ALA A 251 17.69 2.07 -4.96
CA ALA A 251 16.51 1.41 -4.44
C ALA A 251 15.21 1.99 -5.02
N LEU A 252 15.10 3.32 -5.10
CA LEU A 252 13.95 4.01 -5.71
C LEU A 252 13.77 3.57 -7.18
N VAL A 253 14.85 3.52 -7.96
CA VAL A 253 14.81 3.08 -9.36
C VAL A 253 14.38 1.62 -9.45
N GLY A 254 14.95 0.72 -8.64
CA GLY A 254 14.59 -0.70 -8.63
C GLY A 254 13.11 -0.93 -8.29
N VAL A 255 12.62 -0.28 -7.24
CA VAL A 255 11.21 -0.32 -6.84
C VAL A 255 10.29 0.23 -7.93
N ALA A 256 10.65 1.38 -8.54
CA ALA A 256 9.86 2.01 -9.59
C ALA A 256 9.77 1.14 -10.85
N ILE A 257 10.88 0.53 -11.28
CA ILE A 257 10.93 -0.38 -12.42
C ILE A 257 10.01 -1.59 -12.17
N PHE A 258 10.15 -2.23 -11.01
CA PHE A 258 9.36 -3.39 -10.63
C PHE A 258 7.87 -3.05 -10.60
N ALA A 259 7.49 -2.01 -9.86
CA ALA A 259 6.10 -1.58 -9.74
C ALA A 259 5.49 -1.19 -11.11
N SER A 260 6.27 -0.61 -12.02
CA SER A 260 5.81 -0.22 -13.36
C SER A 260 5.44 -1.43 -14.21
N ALA A 261 6.17 -2.53 -14.12
CA ALA A 261 5.85 -3.75 -14.86
C ALA A 261 4.54 -4.40 -14.38
N TYR A 262 4.31 -4.43 -13.06
CA TYR A 262 3.04 -4.91 -12.50
C TYR A 262 1.88 -3.99 -12.84
N MET A 263 2.08 -2.68 -12.75
CA MET A 263 1.07 -1.69 -13.11
C MET A 263 0.70 -1.77 -14.61
N ALA A 264 1.67 -2.03 -15.49
CA ALA A 264 1.42 -2.21 -16.91
C ALA A 264 0.43 -3.36 -17.18
N GLU A 265 0.52 -4.44 -16.42
CA GLU A 265 -0.37 -5.59 -16.56
C GLU A 265 -1.78 -5.28 -16.04
N VAL A 266 -1.90 -4.54 -14.94
CA VAL A 266 -3.19 -4.05 -14.43
C VAL A 266 -3.87 -3.16 -15.45
N VAL A 267 -3.15 -2.18 -16.00
CA VAL A 267 -3.68 -1.26 -17.03
C VAL A 267 -4.04 -2.02 -18.32
N ARG A 268 -3.22 -3.01 -18.72
CA ARG A 268 -3.53 -3.89 -19.87
C ARG A 268 -4.86 -4.61 -19.67
N GLY A 269 -5.11 -5.13 -18.48
CA GLY A 269 -6.39 -5.76 -18.13
C GLY A 269 -7.57 -4.80 -18.34
N GLY A 270 -7.45 -3.55 -17.89
CA GLY A 270 -8.45 -2.51 -18.11
C GLY A 270 -8.68 -2.19 -19.59
N LEU A 271 -7.60 -2.05 -20.35
CA LEU A 271 -7.68 -1.79 -21.80
C LEU A 271 -8.32 -2.95 -22.58
N GLN A 272 -8.19 -4.18 -22.11
CA GLN A 272 -8.83 -5.35 -22.71
C GLN A 272 -10.31 -5.46 -22.38
N ALA A 273 -10.75 -4.93 -21.25
CA ALA A 273 -12.14 -4.95 -20.82
C ALA A 273 -13.02 -3.91 -21.57
N ILE A 274 -12.42 -2.96 -22.32
CA ILE A 274 -13.18 -1.97 -23.07
C ILE A 274 -13.78 -2.63 -24.32
N PRO A 275 -15.12 -2.50 -24.54
CA PRO A 275 -15.79 -3.03 -25.72
C PRO A 275 -15.23 -2.43 -27.03
N LYS A 276 -15.14 -3.25 -28.09
CA LYS A 276 -14.63 -2.83 -29.39
C LYS A 276 -15.38 -1.62 -29.96
N GLY A 277 -16.69 -1.54 -29.77
CA GLY A 277 -17.51 -0.42 -30.20
C GLY A 277 -17.08 0.96 -29.68
N GLN A 278 -16.38 1.03 -28.53
CA GLN A 278 -15.80 2.28 -28.03
C GLN A 278 -14.62 2.75 -28.90
N PHE A 279 -13.83 1.80 -29.38
CA PHE A 279 -12.74 2.11 -30.33
C PHE A 279 -13.29 2.50 -31.70
N GLU A 280 -14.26 1.75 -32.22
CA GLU A 280 -14.91 1.98 -33.53
C GLU A 280 -15.67 3.31 -33.55
N GLY A 281 -16.41 3.61 -32.46
CA GLY A 281 -17.09 4.90 -32.31
C GLY A 281 -16.14 6.09 -32.27
N ALA A 282 -14.99 5.93 -31.58
CA ALA A 282 -13.96 6.97 -31.58
C ALA A 282 -13.32 7.18 -32.98
N ASP A 283 -13.10 6.09 -33.71
CA ASP A 283 -12.57 6.14 -35.08
C ASP A 283 -13.57 6.80 -36.05
N SER A 284 -14.89 6.53 -35.91
CA SER A 284 -15.95 7.15 -36.68
C SER A 284 -16.05 8.67 -36.46
N LEU A 285 -15.61 9.17 -35.29
CA LEU A 285 -15.50 10.60 -35.00
C LEU A 285 -14.22 11.24 -35.55
N GLY A 286 -13.38 10.49 -36.25
CA GLY A 286 -12.13 11.00 -36.83
C GLY A 286 -11.05 11.32 -35.77
N LEU A 287 -11.14 10.78 -34.58
CA LEU A 287 -10.15 11.03 -33.51
C LEU A 287 -8.82 10.37 -33.83
N SER A 288 -7.75 11.12 -33.68
CA SER A 288 -6.39 10.56 -33.73
C SER A 288 -6.16 9.53 -32.60
N TYR A 289 -5.13 8.65 -32.78
CA TYR A 289 -4.80 7.62 -31.79
C TYR A 289 -4.70 8.17 -30.36
N TRP A 290 -3.96 9.27 -30.17
CA TRP A 290 -3.77 9.85 -28.84
C TRP A 290 -5.03 10.52 -28.28
N GLN A 291 -5.85 11.13 -29.13
CA GLN A 291 -7.15 11.69 -28.73
C GLN A 291 -8.11 10.58 -28.29
N LYS A 292 -8.21 9.49 -29.07
CA LYS A 292 -9.00 8.31 -28.75
C LYS A 292 -8.57 7.71 -27.39
N ILE A 293 -7.27 7.48 -27.23
CA ILE A 293 -6.74 6.91 -25.98
C ILE A 293 -7.01 7.85 -24.79
N ARG A 294 -6.67 9.13 -24.90
CA ARG A 294 -6.74 10.08 -23.79
C ARG A 294 -8.16 10.44 -23.37
N LEU A 295 -9.05 10.64 -24.34
CA LEU A 295 -10.40 11.20 -24.09
C LEU A 295 -11.44 10.11 -23.82
N ILE A 296 -11.32 8.94 -24.45
CA ILE A 296 -12.36 7.91 -24.44
C ILE A 296 -11.89 6.64 -23.73
N ILE A 297 -10.82 6.01 -24.20
CA ILE A 297 -10.44 4.66 -23.79
C ILE A 297 -9.80 4.63 -22.39
N MET A 298 -8.77 5.48 -22.17
CA MET A 298 -8.01 5.43 -20.92
C MET A 298 -8.84 5.79 -19.69
N PRO A 299 -9.72 6.82 -19.69
CA PRO A 299 -10.56 7.11 -18.54
C PRO A 299 -11.49 5.95 -18.17
N GLN A 300 -12.03 5.25 -19.16
CA GLN A 300 -12.87 4.06 -18.92
C GLN A 300 -12.03 2.88 -18.41
N ALA A 301 -10.89 2.61 -19.06
CA ALA A 301 -10.00 1.52 -18.68
C ALA A 301 -9.49 1.68 -17.25
N LEU A 302 -9.02 2.87 -16.87
CA LEU A 302 -8.54 3.13 -15.51
C LEU A 302 -9.64 2.97 -14.47
N LYS A 303 -10.87 3.42 -14.77
CA LYS A 303 -12.03 3.24 -13.89
C LYS A 303 -12.27 1.76 -13.56
N LEU A 304 -12.19 0.88 -14.54
CA LEU A 304 -12.42 -0.56 -14.38
C LEU A 304 -11.35 -1.25 -13.53
N VAL A 305 -10.13 -0.70 -13.49
CA VAL A 305 -8.99 -1.33 -12.80
C VAL A 305 -8.56 -0.60 -11.52
N ILE A 306 -9.35 0.35 -11.02
CA ILE A 306 -9.07 1.01 -9.73
C ILE A 306 -8.75 0.01 -8.61
N PRO A 307 -9.53 -1.08 -8.41
CA PRO A 307 -9.21 -2.08 -7.39
C PRO A 307 -7.84 -2.72 -7.59
N GLY A 308 -7.50 -3.05 -8.84
CA GLY A 308 -6.20 -3.62 -9.20
C GLY A 308 -5.05 -2.64 -8.99
N ILE A 309 -5.24 -1.36 -9.33
CA ILE A 309 -4.25 -0.29 -9.09
C ILE A 309 -3.97 -0.17 -7.59
N VAL A 310 -5.02 -0.04 -6.76
CA VAL A 310 -4.84 0.10 -5.30
C VAL A 310 -4.24 -1.16 -4.69
N ASN A 311 -4.63 -2.35 -5.16
CA ASN A 311 -4.03 -3.60 -4.69
C ASN A 311 -2.51 -3.65 -5.01
N THR A 312 -2.09 -3.17 -6.18
CA THR A 312 -0.68 -3.03 -6.53
C THR A 312 0.04 -2.04 -5.60
N PHE A 313 -0.60 -0.92 -5.25
CA PHE A 313 -0.04 0.05 -4.31
C PHE A 313 0.09 -0.51 -2.89
N ILE A 314 -0.90 -1.28 -2.42
CA ILE A 314 -0.85 -1.98 -1.13
C ILE A 314 0.29 -3.01 -1.12
N GLY A 315 0.46 -3.76 -2.23
CA GLY A 315 1.59 -4.67 -2.41
C GLY A 315 2.91 -3.93 -2.28
N LEU A 316 3.10 -2.88 -3.08
CA LEU A 316 4.30 -2.06 -3.09
C LEU A 316 4.64 -1.46 -1.73
N PHE A 317 3.63 -0.99 -0.99
CA PHE A 317 3.83 -0.45 0.36
C PHE A 317 4.40 -1.50 1.33
N LYS A 318 3.96 -2.76 1.22
CA LYS A 318 4.51 -3.86 2.02
C LYS A 318 5.89 -4.29 1.54
N ASP A 319 6.12 -4.25 0.24
CA ASP A 319 7.38 -4.66 -0.39
C ASP A 319 8.55 -3.72 -0.05
N THR A 320 8.29 -2.50 0.46
CA THR A 320 9.35 -1.62 0.97
C THR A 320 10.16 -2.26 2.09
N SER A 321 9.61 -3.21 2.84
CA SER A 321 10.35 -3.94 3.88
C SER A 321 11.53 -4.75 3.35
N LEU A 322 11.57 -5.08 2.06
CA LEU A 322 12.66 -5.82 1.43
C LEU A 322 13.94 -4.99 1.24
N VAL A 323 13.88 -3.67 1.38
CA VAL A 323 15.07 -2.81 1.23
C VAL A 323 16.09 -2.99 2.37
N SER A 324 15.69 -3.61 3.46
CA SER A 324 16.60 -3.99 4.55
C SER A 324 17.77 -4.87 4.08
N ILE A 325 17.56 -5.68 3.04
CA ILE A 325 18.55 -6.58 2.45
C ILE A 325 19.70 -5.82 1.76
N ILE A 326 19.42 -4.64 1.23
CA ILE A 326 20.41 -3.77 0.61
C ILE A 326 21.00 -2.74 1.59
N GLY A 327 20.81 -2.96 2.91
CA GLY A 327 21.36 -2.12 3.96
C GLY A 327 20.58 -0.83 4.24
N MET A 328 19.34 -0.74 3.76
CA MET A 328 18.45 0.37 4.05
C MET A 328 17.38 -0.08 5.06
N PHE A 329 17.11 0.75 6.05
CA PHE A 329 16.22 0.38 7.14
C PHE A 329 14.90 1.15 7.03
N ASP A 330 13.90 0.48 6.45
CA ASP A 330 12.49 0.90 6.53
C ASP A 330 11.94 0.76 7.96
N LEU A 331 10.63 0.92 8.16
CA LEU A 331 10.01 0.77 9.47
C LEU A 331 10.31 -0.60 10.10
N LEU A 332 10.15 -1.69 9.34
CA LEU A 332 10.41 -3.04 9.83
C LEU A 332 11.90 -3.24 10.14
N GLY A 333 12.78 -2.78 9.26
CA GLY A 333 14.22 -2.89 9.43
C GLY A 333 14.73 -2.12 10.65
N ILE A 334 14.22 -0.91 10.92
CA ILE A 334 14.58 -0.15 12.14
C ILE A 334 14.07 -0.86 13.39
N VAL A 335 12.86 -1.41 13.36
CA VAL A 335 12.33 -2.17 14.51
C VAL A 335 13.21 -3.40 14.80
N GLN A 336 13.59 -4.16 13.75
CA GLN A 336 14.47 -5.32 13.89
C GLN A 336 15.88 -4.95 14.38
N LEU A 337 16.42 -3.82 13.96
CA LEU A 337 17.72 -3.32 14.42
C LEU A 337 17.73 -3.11 15.95
N ASN A 338 16.60 -2.73 16.54
CA ASN A 338 16.46 -2.50 17.97
C ASN A 338 16.26 -3.79 18.79
N PHE A 339 16.15 -4.97 18.19
CA PHE A 339 16.05 -6.24 18.96
C PHE A 339 17.32 -6.58 19.72
N THR A 340 18.47 -6.09 19.25
CA THR A 340 19.78 -6.28 19.87
C THR A 340 20.25 -5.07 20.66
N ASP A 341 19.41 -4.05 20.83
CA ASP A 341 19.73 -2.88 21.65
C ASP A 341 19.88 -3.29 23.13
N THR A 342 21.04 -3.04 23.70
CA THR A 342 21.38 -3.43 25.06
C THR A 342 20.45 -2.84 26.12
N THR A 343 19.85 -1.69 25.84
CA THR A 343 18.89 -1.02 26.73
C THR A 343 17.56 -1.76 26.79
N TRP A 344 17.12 -2.37 25.66
CA TRP A 344 15.78 -2.94 25.53
C TRP A 344 15.73 -4.44 25.23
N ILE A 345 16.88 -5.11 25.12
CA ILE A 345 16.94 -6.54 24.82
C ILE A 345 16.17 -7.36 25.86
N SER A 346 15.10 -8.00 25.44
CA SER A 346 14.29 -8.90 26.26
C SER A 346 13.56 -9.92 25.37
N PRO A 347 13.08 -11.05 25.91
CA PRO A 347 12.36 -12.04 25.09
C PRO A 347 11.09 -11.52 24.45
N VAL A 348 10.46 -10.47 25.01
CA VAL A 348 9.18 -9.92 24.54
C VAL A 348 9.36 -8.72 23.60
N THR A 349 10.53 -8.08 23.56
CA THR A 349 10.84 -6.92 22.72
C THR A 349 10.65 -7.21 21.22
N PRO A 350 11.17 -8.33 20.66
CA PRO A 350 10.97 -8.62 19.23
C PRO A 350 9.49 -8.76 18.85
N ILE A 351 8.72 -9.49 19.65
CA ILE A 351 7.29 -9.71 19.38
C ILE A 351 6.52 -8.38 19.44
N THR A 352 6.79 -7.57 20.50
CA THR A 352 6.14 -6.25 20.65
C THR A 352 6.47 -5.32 19.48
N GLY A 353 7.74 -5.25 19.08
CA GLY A 353 8.19 -4.44 17.95
C GLY A 353 7.55 -4.87 16.62
N LEU A 354 7.49 -6.18 16.36
CA LEU A 354 6.84 -6.72 15.14
C LEU A 354 5.33 -6.43 15.12
N ILE A 355 4.65 -6.52 16.26
CA ILE A 355 3.22 -6.18 16.36
C ILE A 355 3.02 -4.69 16.09
N PHE A 356 3.88 -3.83 16.65
CA PHE A 356 3.84 -2.39 16.38
C PHE A 356 4.03 -2.10 14.88
N ALA A 357 5.08 -2.63 14.26
CA ALA A 357 5.33 -2.47 12.83
C ALA A 357 4.14 -2.98 12.00
N GLY A 358 3.67 -4.19 12.30
CA GLY A 358 2.51 -4.80 11.64
C GLY A 358 1.25 -3.96 11.76
N PHE A 359 1.01 -3.34 12.93
CA PHE A 359 -0.13 -2.44 13.14
C PHE A 359 -0.02 -1.17 12.26
N ILE A 360 1.16 -0.56 12.16
CA ILE A 360 1.38 0.60 11.29
C ILE A 360 1.18 0.22 9.81
N PHE A 361 1.76 -0.89 9.34
CA PHE A 361 1.53 -1.38 7.99
C PHE A 361 0.03 -1.65 7.72
N TRP A 362 -0.65 -2.29 8.67
CA TRP A 362 -2.09 -2.55 8.57
C TRP A 362 -2.90 -1.25 8.46
N LEU A 363 -2.59 -0.23 9.26
CA LEU A 363 -3.29 1.05 9.25
C LEU A 363 -3.26 1.71 7.87
N PHE A 364 -2.09 1.76 7.24
CA PHE A 364 -1.95 2.32 5.88
C PHE A 364 -2.64 1.46 4.82
N CYS A 365 -2.44 0.14 4.86
CA CYS A 365 -3.06 -0.78 3.90
C CYS A 365 -4.59 -0.77 4.02
N PHE A 366 -5.12 -0.75 5.25
CA PHE A 366 -6.56 -0.66 5.51
C PHE A 366 -7.13 0.67 5.00
N GLY A 367 -6.43 1.78 5.26
CA GLY A 367 -6.81 3.10 4.74
C GLY A 367 -6.91 3.12 3.21
N MET A 368 -5.88 2.61 2.52
CA MET A 368 -5.88 2.50 1.06
C MET A 368 -7.02 1.61 0.55
N SER A 369 -7.25 0.46 1.17
CA SER A 369 -8.32 -0.46 0.80
C SER A 369 -9.71 0.16 0.99
N ARG A 370 -9.95 0.86 2.11
CA ARG A 370 -11.22 1.55 2.36
C ARG A 370 -11.46 2.69 1.39
N TYR A 371 -10.40 3.41 1.01
CA TYR A 371 -10.48 4.47 0.00
C TYR A 371 -10.81 3.89 -1.38
N SER A 372 -10.19 2.76 -1.78
CA SER A 372 -10.54 2.07 -3.02
C SER A 372 -12.03 1.72 -3.09
N ALA A 373 -12.55 1.07 -2.04
CA ALA A 373 -13.97 0.71 -1.97
C ALA A 373 -14.91 1.93 -1.97
N PHE A 374 -14.47 3.07 -1.44
CA PHE A 374 -15.20 4.33 -1.54
C PHE A 374 -15.22 4.86 -2.97
N MET A 375 -14.07 4.86 -3.66
CA MET A 375 -13.95 5.34 -5.04
C MET A 375 -14.74 4.46 -6.02
N GLU A 376 -14.69 3.15 -5.87
CA GLU A 376 -15.51 2.21 -6.66
C GLU A 376 -16.99 2.58 -6.56
N ARG A 377 -17.52 2.70 -5.35
CA ARG A 377 -18.93 3.07 -5.12
C ARG A 377 -19.28 4.45 -5.67
N HIS A 378 -18.35 5.41 -5.58
CA HIS A 378 -18.55 6.77 -6.09
C HIS A 378 -18.60 6.81 -7.62
N LEU A 379 -17.82 5.96 -8.27
CA LEU A 379 -17.76 5.90 -9.72
C LEU A 379 -18.85 5.01 -10.35
N ASP A 380 -19.38 4.01 -9.61
CA ASP A 380 -20.44 3.11 -10.08
C ASP A 380 -21.84 3.73 -10.07
N THR A 381 -22.03 4.88 -9.45
CA THR A 381 -23.34 5.58 -9.43
C THR A 381 -23.86 5.98 -10.81
N ASN A 382 -23.03 5.90 -11.85
CA ASN A 382 -23.44 6.17 -13.22
C ASN A 382 -23.99 4.96 -14.01
N LEU A 383 -23.94 3.74 -13.45
CA LEU A 383 -24.45 2.51 -14.07
C LEU A 383 -25.87 2.13 -13.60
N LYS A 384 -26.47 2.90 -12.70
CA LYS A 384 -27.84 2.67 -12.18
C LYS A 384 -28.88 3.62 -12.81
N ARG A 385 -28.68 4.01 -14.06
CA ARG A 385 -29.73 4.65 -14.89
C ARG A 385 -30.10 3.80 -16.07
#